data_3460329e47a9f0ca1a521eb4c4f382a4
#
_entry.id   3460329e47a9f0ca1a521eb4c4f382a4
#
_cell.length_a   1.000
_cell.length_b   1.000
_cell.length_c   1.000
_cell.angle_alpha   90.00
_cell.angle_beta   90.00
_cell.angle_gamma   90.00
#
_symmetry.space_group_name_H-M   'P 1'
#
loop_
_entity.id
_entity.type
_entity.pdbx_description
1 polymer ?
#
loop_
_entity_poly.entity_id
_entity_poly.type
_entity_poly.pdbx_seq_one_letter_code
_entity_poly.pdbx_strand_id
1 'polypeptide(L)'
;MHASTTEQVETGELNRSWQFFWLMLFAAAAPMLISHLANLWNREAYRYFPFVLLAVGWMLYTRWDRQFRPPTGWIGWAAIFSGLGMIFLAVLVPSPWLATLGFLCFSFAFFTSSREPDGLSMVTAGLPLIMLVNLPLGLDQLMVIRLQQITTSMSSVALDLLAVPHAIENNVIRLASRDLFVAEAC
;
A
#
# COMPACT_ATOMS: atom_id res chain seq x y z
N MET A 1 35.87 24.53 24.70
CA MET A 1 34.43 24.85 24.64
C MET A 1 33.93 25.27 23.24
N HIS A 2 34.78 25.39 22.24
CA HIS A 2 34.40 25.80 20.84
C HIS A 2 34.07 24.63 19.89
N ALA A 3 34.37 23.37 20.24
CA ALA A 3 34.11 22.21 19.35
C ALA A 3 32.63 21.82 19.24
N SER A 4 31.80 22.13 20.25
CA SER A 4 30.39 21.72 20.27
C SER A 4 29.49 22.55 19.36
N THR A 5 29.86 23.77 19.03
CA THR A 5 29.03 24.71 18.23
C THR A 5 29.14 24.41 16.73
N THR A 6 30.32 24.05 16.25
CA THR A 6 30.57 23.69 14.85
C THR A 6 29.90 22.37 14.48
N GLU A 7 29.91 21.39 15.38
CA GLU A 7 29.30 20.06 15.17
C GLU A 7 27.76 20.16 15.11
N GLN A 8 27.15 21.03 15.93
CA GLN A 8 25.69 21.27 15.89
C GLN A 8 25.23 21.99 14.62
N VAL A 9 26.03 22.91 14.08
CA VAL A 9 25.69 23.62 12.82
C VAL A 9 25.77 22.66 11.64
N GLU A 10 26.80 21.81 11.58
CA GLU A 10 27.00 20.85 10.49
C GLU A 10 25.90 19.76 10.45
N THR A 11 25.48 19.27 11.62
CA THR A 11 24.34 18.30 11.71
C THR A 11 23.02 18.93 11.30
N GLY A 12 22.80 20.21 11.60
CA GLY A 12 21.58 20.93 11.19
C GLY A 12 21.48 21.15 9.67
N GLU A 13 22.58 21.48 9.01
CA GLU A 13 22.62 21.66 7.56
C GLU A 13 22.43 20.34 6.80
N LEU A 14 23.08 19.25 7.25
CA LEU A 14 22.90 17.92 6.71
C LEU A 14 21.43 17.45 6.80
N ASN A 15 20.81 17.62 7.95
CA ASN A 15 19.38 17.25 8.13
C ASN A 15 18.48 18.02 7.19
N ARG A 16 18.73 19.31 6.98
CA ARG A 16 17.94 20.17 6.07
C ARG A 16 18.11 19.74 4.61
N SER A 17 19.30 19.36 4.19
CA SER A 17 19.56 18.85 2.84
C SER A 17 18.77 17.54 2.56
N TRP A 18 18.78 16.60 3.50
CA TRP A 18 18.02 15.36 3.38
C TRP A 18 16.51 15.57 3.45
N GLN A 19 16.05 16.56 4.19
CA GLN A 19 14.65 16.97 4.20
C GLN A 19 14.19 17.41 2.81
N PHE A 20 14.94 18.29 2.13
CA PHE A 20 14.63 18.71 0.77
C PHE A 20 14.66 17.54 -0.22
N PHE A 21 15.62 16.65 -0.09
CA PHE A 21 15.73 15.46 -0.94
C PHE A 21 14.45 14.59 -0.86
N TRP A 22 14.02 14.24 0.34
CA TRP A 22 12.81 13.44 0.53
C TRP A 22 11.55 14.17 0.08
N LEU A 23 11.44 15.47 0.38
CA LEU A 23 10.33 16.30 -0.09
C LEU A 23 10.21 16.31 -1.61
N MET A 24 11.33 16.45 -2.32
CA MET A 24 11.34 16.44 -3.80
C MET A 24 10.92 15.08 -4.36
N LEU A 25 11.36 13.96 -3.77
CA LEU A 25 10.94 12.62 -4.21
C LEU A 25 9.43 12.42 -4.05
N PHE A 26 8.88 12.75 -2.89
CA PHE A 26 7.44 12.62 -2.65
C PHE A 26 6.61 13.61 -3.47
N ALA A 27 7.10 14.83 -3.68
CA ALA A 27 6.44 15.81 -4.54
C ALA A 27 6.39 15.35 -6.01
N ALA A 28 7.43 14.70 -6.50
CA ALA A 28 7.45 14.14 -7.86
C ALA A 28 6.38 13.04 -8.06
N ALA A 29 6.11 12.24 -7.03
CA ALA A 29 5.08 11.22 -7.07
C ALA A 29 3.65 11.76 -6.85
N ALA A 30 3.51 12.92 -6.19
CA ALA A 30 2.23 13.43 -5.69
C ALA A 30 1.14 13.61 -6.76
N PRO A 31 1.39 14.19 -7.96
CA PRO A 31 0.32 14.43 -8.94
C PRO A 31 -0.38 13.13 -9.38
N MET A 32 0.42 12.10 -9.68
CA MET A 32 -0.11 10.81 -10.10
C MET A 32 -0.71 10.02 -8.95
N LEU A 33 -0.14 10.15 -7.74
CA LEU A 33 -0.69 9.55 -6.53
C LEU A 33 -2.07 10.12 -6.21
N ILE A 34 -2.27 11.44 -6.32
CA ILE A 34 -3.58 12.08 -6.12
C ILE A 34 -4.59 11.53 -7.12
N SER A 35 -4.21 11.39 -8.40
CA SER A 35 -5.06 10.78 -9.42
C SER A 35 -5.41 9.33 -9.07
N HIS A 36 -4.45 8.55 -8.57
CA HIS A 36 -4.69 7.19 -8.10
C HIS A 36 -5.67 7.13 -6.93
N LEU A 37 -5.48 7.97 -5.91
CA LEU A 37 -6.36 8.05 -4.75
C LEU A 37 -7.79 8.48 -5.13
N ALA A 38 -7.93 9.39 -6.10
CA ALA A 38 -9.23 9.77 -6.65
C ALA A 38 -9.91 8.58 -7.34
N ASN A 39 -9.17 7.75 -8.07
CA ASN A 39 -9.69 6.52 -8.66
C ASN A 39 -10.08 5.48 -7.60
N LEU A 40 -9.31 5.35 -6.51
CA LEU A 40 -9.66 4.47 -5.39
C LEU A 40 -10.94 4.94 -4.68
N TRP A 41 -11.12 6.25 -4.53
CA TRP A 41 -12.33 6.82 -3.91
C TRP A 41 -13.62 6.43 -4.65
N ASN A 42 -13.55 6.34 -5.97
CA ASN A 42 -14.69 5.96 -6.83
C ASN A 42 -15.00 4.46 -6.79
N ARG A 43 -14.14 3.64 -6.16
CA ARG A 43 -14.34 2.19 -6.01
C ARG A 43 -14.73 1.88 -4.57
N GLU A 44 -15.90 1.35 -4.34
CA GLU A 44 -16.41 1.06 -2.97
C GLU A 44 -15.48 0.16 -2.17
N ALA A 45 -14.92 -0.87 -2.79
CA ALA A 45 -14.00 -1.82 -2.16
C ALA A 45 -12.72 -1.19 -1.60
N TYR A 46 -12.33 0.01 -2.07
CA TYR A 46 -11.08 0.66 -1.68
C TYR A 46 -11.26 1.93 -0.85
N ARG A 47 -12.48 2.28 -0.45
CA ARG A 47 -12.76 3.48 0.37
C ARG A 47 -12.10 3.48 1.75
N TYR A 48 -11.42 2.42 2.13
CA TYR A 48 -10.66 2.35 3.38
C TYR A 48 -9.32 3.10 3.34
N PHE A 49 -8.82 3.50 2.16
CA PHE A 49 -7.48 4.10 2.02
C PHE A 49 -7.24 5.35 2.90
N PRO A 50 -8.23 6.23 3.20
CA PRO A 50 -7.98 7.37 4.10
C PRO A 50 -7.59 6.91 5.51
N PHE A 51 -8.16 5.80 5.98
CA PHE A 51 -7.80 5.23 7.28
C PHE A 51 -6.37 4.69 7.29
N VAL A 52 -5.92 4.10 6.17
CA VAL A 52 -4.53 3.66 6.01
C VAL A 52 -3.57 4.86 6.11
N LEU A 53 -3.86 5.94 5.38
CA LEU A 53 -3.03 7.15 5.43
C LEU A 53 -3.03 7.79 6.81
N LEU A 54 -4.19 7.85 7.49
CA LEU A 54 -4.29 8.33 8.86
C LEU A 54 -3.48 7.46 9.84
N ALA A 55 -3.56 6.14 9.71
CA ALA A 55 -2.80 5.22 10.55
C ALA A 55 -1.29 5.41 10.38
N VAL A 56 -0.80 5.49 9.14
CA VAL A 56 0.62 5.74 8.85
C VAL A 56 1.04 7.12 9.34
N GLY A 57 0.23 8.15 9.10
CA GLY A 57 0.48 9.51 9.61
C GLY A 57 0.57 9.56 11.14
N TRP A 58 -0.32 8.83 11.83
CA TRP A 58 -0.29 8.70 13.28
C TRP A 58 0.97 7.98 13.77
N MET A 59 1.34 6.87 13.12
CA MET A 59 2.57 6.14 13.45
C MET A 59 3.82 7.00 13.24
N LEU A 60 3.87 7.77 12.15
CA LEU A 60 4.94 8.74 11.93
C LEU A 60 4.97 9.81 13.01
N TYR A 61 3.81 10.38 13.37
CA TYR A 61 3.73 11.42 14.37
C TYR A 61 4.20 10.97 15.75
N THR A 62 3.87 9.73 16.16
CA THR A 62 4.13 9.20 17.50
C THR A 62 5.48 8.51 17.66
N ARG A 63 6.01 7.90 16.58
CA ARG A 63 7.17 7.00 16.65
C ARG A 63 8.41 7.53 15.95
N TRP A 64 8.31 8.60 15.15
CA TRP A 64 9.45 9.10 14.40
C TRP A 64 10.29 10.09 15.22
N ASP A 65 11.63 9.92 15.15
CA ASP A 65 12.62 10.82 15.80
C ASP A 65 12.76 12.20 15.12
N ARG A 66 12.00 12.44 14.04
CA ARG A 66 12.00 13.68 13.23
C ARG A 66 13.33 14.01 12.58
N GLN A 67 14.23 13.07 12.46
CA GLN A 67 15.48 13.23 11.75
C GLN A 67 15.40 12.66 10.34
N PHE A 68 15.74 13.49 9.35
CA PHE A 68 15.86 13.04 7.97
C PHE A 68 17.27 12.50 7.75
N ARG A 69 17.35 11.23 7.37
CA ARG A 69 18.61 10.52 7.17
C ARG A 69 18.79 10.12 5.71
N PRO A 70 20.04 9.95 5.25
CA PRO A 70 20.32 9.38 3.94
C PRO A 70 19.76 7.96 3.84
N PRO A 71 19.45 7.48 2.63
CA PRO A 71 19.05 6.11 2.39
C PRO A 71 20.08 5.13 2.93
N THR A 72 19.61 4.15 3.71
CA THR A 72 20.51 3.23 4.42
C THR A 72 20.89 2.06 3.51
N GLY A 73 22.18 1.90 3.27
CA GLY A 73 22.76 0.79 2.51
C GLY A 73 22.32 0.75 1.04
N TRP A 74 22.71 -0.30 0.33
CA TRP A 74 22.43 -0.47 -1.09
C TRP A 74 20.92 -0.70 -1.38
N ILE A 75 20.19 -1.30 -0.44
CA ILE A 75 18.75 -1.58 -0.57
C ILE A 75 17.95 -0.26 -0.61
N GLY A 76 18.28 0.70 0.25
CA GLY A 76 17.64 2.01 0.26
C GLY A 76 17.84 2.76 -1.06
N TRP A 77 19.06 2.76 -1.59
CA TRP A 77 19.36 3.35 -2.90
C TRP A 77 18.70 2.61 -4.06
N ALA A 78 18.72 1.28 -4.05
CA ALA A 78 18.04 0.47 -5.06
C ALA A 78 16.52 0.76 -5.07
N ALA A 79 15.89 0.92 -3.91
CA ALA A 79 14.48 1.30 -3.82
C ALA A 79 14.22 2.69 -4.41
N ILE A 80 15.11 3.68 -4.18
CA ILE A 80 14.97 5.02 -4.78
C ILE A 80 15.10 4.96 -6.29
N PHE A 81 16.14 4.29 -6.82
CA PHE A 81 16.32 4.18 -8.27
C PHE A 81 15.18 3.41 -8.93
N SER A 82 14.69 2.34 -8.31
CA SER A 82 13.52 1.60 -8.76
C SER A 82 12.27 2.50 -8.76
N GLY A 83 12.06 3.26 -7.70
CA GLY A 83 10.95 4.21 -7.59
C GLY A 83 11.01 5.30 -8.66
N LEU A 84 12.18 5.89 -8.92
CA LEU A 84 12.38 6.86 -10.01
C LEU A 84 12.09 6.25 -11.37
N GLY A 85 12.56 5.02 -11.62
CA GLY A 85 12.27 4.29 -12.85
C GLY A 85 10.76 4.06 -13.03
N MET A 86 10.05 3.67 -11.97
CA MET A 86 8.59 3.49 -11.99
C MET A 86 7.84 4.80 -12.23
N ILE A 87 8.24 5.91 -11.60
CA ILE A 87 7.65 7.23 -11.86
C ILE A 87 7.90 7.66 -13.31
N PHE A 88 9.12 7.45 -13.81
CA PHE A 88 9.44 7.75 -15.20
C PHE A 88 8.57 6.94 -16.18
N LEU A 89 8.43 5.64 -15.95
CA LEU A 89 7.52 4.78 -16.72
C LEU A 89 6.06 5.20 -16.58
N ALA A 90 5.64 5.63 -15.38
CA ALA A 90 4.28 6.10 -15.15
C ALA A 90 3.93 7.36 -15.96
N VAL A 91 4.92 8.21 -16.24
CA VAL A 91 4.76 9.39 -17.10
C VAL A 91 4.69 8.98 -18.57
N LEU A 92 5.51 8.01 -19.01
CA LEU A 92 5.51 7.53 -20.38
C LEU A 92 4.23 6.76 -20.74
N VAL A 93 3.76 5.92 -19.82
CA VAL A 93 2.56 5.10 -19.98
C VAL A 93 1.50 5.60 -19.00
N PRO A 94 0.85 6.74 -19.18
CA PRO A 94 0.02 7.41 -18.17
C PRO A 94 -0.68 6.44 -17.20
N SER A 95 0.06 5.89 -16.22
CA SER A 95 -0.39 4.83 -15.34
C SER A 95 -0.26 5.25 -13.87
N PRO A 96 -1.36 5.68 -13.24
CA PRO A 96 -1.37 6.02 -11.81
C PRO A 96 -0.94 4.84 -10.91
N TRP A 97 -1.13 3.60 -11.37
CA TRP A 97 -0.71 2.40 -10.66
C TRP A 97 0.81 2.27 -10.54
N LEU A 98 1.55 2.51 -11.65
CA LEU A 98 3.02 2.53 -11.63
C LEU A 98 3.56 3.62 -10.72
N ALA A 99 2.91 4.79 -10.69
CA ALA A 99 3.28 5.88 -9.78
C ALA A 99 3.09 5.49 -8.31
N THR A 100 2.03 4.73 -7.99
CA THR A 100 1.82 4.22 -6.63
C THR A 100 2.91 3.24 -6.21
N LEU A 101 3.36 2.37 -7.12
CA LEU A 101 4.51 1.49 -6.84
C LEU A 101 5.79 2.30 -6.62
N GLY A 102 6.03 3.34 -7.42
CA GLY A 102 7.16 4.26 -7.22
C GLY A 102 7.09 4.96 -5.86
N PHE A 103 5.92 5.45 -5.47
CA PHE A 103 5.68 6.02 -4.14
C PHE A 103 5.96 5.02 -3.01
N LEU A 104 5.57 3.75 -3.17
CA LEU A 104 5.88 2.71 -2.19
C LEU A 104 7.36 2.43 -2.07
N CYS A 105 8.10 2.44 -3.19
CA CYS A 105 9.55 2.30 -3.18
C CYS A 105 10.22 3.46 -2.42
N PHE A 106 9.77 4.70 -2.63
CA PHE A 106 10.25 5.85 -1.87
C PHE A 106 9.90 5.76 -0.39
N SER A 107 8.67 5.36 -0.08
CA SER A 107 8.21 5.16 1.30
C SER A 107 9.03 4.07 2.00
N PHE A 108 9.29 2.95 1.32
CA PHE A 108 10.14 1.89 1.84
C PHE A 108 11.56 2.39 2.14
N ALA A 109 12.20 3.11 1.19
CA ALA A 109 13.51 3.71 1.40
C ALA A 109 13.51 4.71 2.56
N PHE A 110 12.46 5.51 2.70
CA PHE A 110 12.29 6.45 3.80
C PHE A 110 12.16 5.73 5.15
N PHE A 111 11.29 4.73 5.26
CA PHE A 111 11.07 4.00 6.52
C PHE A 111 12.27 3.14 6.93
N THR A 112 13.03 2.61 5.98
CA THR A 112 14.29 1.90 6.27
C THR A 112 15.38 2.83 6.80
N SER A 113 15.35 4.11 6.41
CA SER A 113 16.30 5.14 6.82
C SER A 113 15.88 5.84 8.11
N SER A 114 14.58 5.88 8.38
CA SER A 114 14.00 6.48 9.58
C SER A 114 14.13 5.56 10.79
N ARG A 115 14.27 6.15 11.98
CA ARG A 115 14.38 5.40 13.22
C ARG A 115 13.39 5.93 14.26
N GLU A 116 13.06 5.07 15.20
CA GLU A 116 12.38 5.44 16.42
C GLU A 116 13.39 6.09 17.40
N PRO A 117 12.91 6.82 18.42
CA PRO A 117 13.77 7.37 19.46
C PRO A 117 14.65 6.30 20.14
N ASP A 118 14.16 5.06 20.22
CA ASP A 118 14.85 3.90 20.77
C ASP A 118 15.85 3.25 19.77
N GLY A 119 16.05 3.82 18.61
CA GLY A 119 16.96 3.34 17.57
C GLY A 119 16.44 2.20 16.69
N LEU A 120 15.20 1.75 16.92
CA LEU A 120 14.57 0.70 16.12
C LEU A 120 14.17 1.21 14.73
N SER A 121 14.12 0.30 13.76
CA SER A 121 13.70 0.62 12.38
C SER A 121 12.20 0.85 12.30
N MET A 122 11.79 1.88 11.54
CA MET A 122 10.38 2.21 11.32
C MET A 122 9.73 1.46 10.14
N VAL A 123 10.35 0.43 9.58
CA VAL A 123 9.82 -0.31 8.41
C VAL A 123 8.40 -0.81 8.64
N THR A 124 8.09 -1.27 9.85
CA THR A 124 6.75 -1.76 10.21
C THR A 124 5.66 -0.70 10.08
N ALA A 125 6.00 0.57 10.30
CA ALA A 125 5.06 1.69 10.15
C ALA A 125 4.68 1.95 8.68
N GLY A 126 5.52 1.53 7.73
CA GLY A 126 5.26 1.63 6.29
C GLY A 126 4.42 0.49 5.71
N LEU A 127 4.30 -0.66 6.40
CA LEU A 127 3.59 -1.83 5.89
C LEU A 127 2.14 -1.56 5.46
N PRO A 128 1.33 -0.77 6.20
CA PRO A 128 -0.04 -0.49 5.78
C PRO A 128 -0.14 0.20 4.41
N LEU A 129 0.91 0.91 3.95
CA LEU A 129 0.90 1.56 2.64
C LEU A 129 0.78 0.56 1.48
N ILE A 130 1.15 -0.71 1.68
CA ILE A 130 0.97 -1.76 0.67
C ILE A 130 -0.52 -1.92 0.31
N MET A 131 -1.43 -1.63 1.24
CA MET A 131 -2.86 -1.67 0.98
C MET A 131 -3.36 -0.58 0.01
N LEU A 132 -2.53 0.42 -0.34
CA LEU A 132 -2.85 1.40 -1.38
C LEU A 132 -2.72 0.82 -2.79
N VAL A 133 -2.05 -0.33 -2.93
CA VAL A 133 -1.91 -1.00 -4.23
C VAL A 133 -3.18 -1.80 -4.49
N ASN A 134 -3.98 -1.34 -5.44
CA ASN A 134 -5.03 -2.19 -6.00
C ASN A 134 -4.39 -3.24 -6.93
N LEU A 135 -4.96 -4.45 -6.94
CA LEU A 135 -4.48 -5.48 -7.87
C LEU A 135 -4.75 -5.04 -9.32
N PRO A 136 -3.71 -5.05 -10.19
CA PRO A 136 -3.86 -4.66 -11.59
C PRO A 136 -4.61 -5.73 -12.38
N LEU A 137 -5.08 -5.34 -13.58
CA LEU A 137 -5.61 -6.26 -14.59
C LEU A 137 -6.85 -7.07 -14.17
N GLY A 138 -7.61 -6.62 -13.17
CA GLY A 138 -8.82 -7.33 -12.72
C GLY A 138 -8.52 -8.62 -11.95
N LEU A 139 -7.29 -8.78 -11.43
CA LEU A 139 -6.93 -9.92 -10.57
C LEU A 139 -7.80 -9.98 -9.31
N ASP A 140 -8.25 -8.84 -8.81
CA ASP A 140 -9.26 -8.74 -7.75
C ASP A 140 -10.55 -9.46 -8.11
N GLN A 141 -11.07 -9.23 -9.32
CA GLN A 141 -12.28 -9.92 -9.82
C GLN A 141 -12.04 -11.43 -10.01
N LEU A 142 -10.88 -11.81 -10.55
CA LEU A 142 -10.52 -13.22 -10.68
C LEU A 142 -10.44 -13.92 -9.32
N MET A 143 -9.87 -13.25 -8.32
CA MET A 143 -9.83 -13.79 -6.95
C MET A 143 -11.24 -13.91 -6.36
N VAL A 144 -12.11 -12.91 -6.53
CA VAL A 144 -13.50 -12.96 -6.09
C VAL A 144 -14.24 -14.14 -6.74
N ILE A 145 -14.13 -14.29 -8.08
CA ILE A 145 -14.75 -15.40 -8.81
C ILE A 145 -14.23 -16.76 -8.28
N ARG A 146 -12.93 -16.88 -8.03
CA ARG A 146 -12.36 -18.12 -7.47
C ARG A 146 -12.86 -18.41 -6.07
N LEU A 147 -12.93 -17.39 -5.21
CA LEU A 147 -13.48 -17.53 -3.87
C LEU A 147 -14.95 -17.93 -3.90
N GLN A 148 -15.74 -17.32 -4.78
CA GLN A 148 -17.16 -17.70 -4.98
C GLN A 148 -17.27 -19.17 -5.39
N GLN A 149 -16.47 -19.64 -6.35
CA GLN A 149 -16.44 -21.05 -6.78
C GLN A 149 -16.11 -21.99 -5.63
N ILE A 150 -15.08 -21.67 -4.84
CA ILE A 150 -14.67 -22.46 -3.68
C ILE A 150 -15.82 -22.50 -2.65
N THR A 151 -16.39 -21.35 -2.32
CA THR A 151 -17.49 -21.22 -1.35
C THR A 151 -18.71 -22.03 -1.82
N THR A 152 -19.11 -21.89 -3.09
CA THR A 152 -20.22 -22.66 -3.67
C THR A 152 -19.97 -24.17 -3.58
N SER A 153 -18.76 -24.62 -3.93
CA SER A 153 -18.38 -26.02 -3.83
C SER A 153 -18.42 -26.55 -2.37
N MET A 154 -17.87 -25.77 -1.43
CA MET A 154 -17.91 -26.15 -0.01
C MET A 154 -19.33 -26.19 0.54
N SER A 155 -20.17 -25.20 0.14
CA SER A 155 -21.58 -25.17 0.53
C SER A 155 -22.37 -26.35 -0.02
N SER A 156 -22.06 -26.76 -1.26
CA SER A 156 -22.66 -27.97 -1.84
C SER A 156 -22.32 -29.22 -1.07
N VAL A 157 -21.05 -29.44 -0.75
CA VAL A 157 -20.62 -30.57 0.08
C VAL A 157 -21.34 -30.60 1.44
N ALA A 158 -21.50 -29.39 2.05
CA ALA A 158 -22.23 -29.29 3.31
C ALA A 158 -23.71 -29.67 3.16
N LEU A 159 -24.37 -29.27 2.05
CA LEU A 159 -25.76 -29.63 1.74
C LEU A 159 -25.90 -31.12 1.46
N ASP A 160 -24.92 -31.73 0.77
CA ASP A 160 -24.89 -33.20 0.56
C ASP A 160 -24.82 -33.95 1.89
N LEU A 161 -23.97 -33.52 2.82
CA LEU A 161 -23.85 -34.08 4.15
C LEU A 161 -25.16 -33.98 4.97
N LEU A 162 -25.94 -32.93 4.71
CA LEU A 162 -27.24 -32.71 5.33
C LEU A 162 -28.39 -33.39 4.58
N ALA A 163 -28.08 -34.15 3.50
CA ALA A 163 -29.05 -34.78 2.62
C ALA A 163 -30.11 -33.83 2.06
N VAL A 164 -29.76 -32.57 1.82
CA VAL A 164 -30.63 -31.54 1.23
C VAL A 164 -30.49 -31.60 -0.29
N PRO A 165 -31.57 -31.95 -1.04
CA PRO A 165 -31.52 -31.98 -2.49
C PRO A 165 -31.28 -30.54 -3.04
N HIS A 166 -30.24 -30.39 -3.84
CA HIS A 166 -29.85 -29.12 -4.44
C HIS A 166 -29.25 -29.34 -5.83
N ALA A 167 -29.24 -28.28 -6.64
CA ALA A 167 -28.55 -28.25 -7.93
C ALA A 167 -27.64 -27.03 -7.95
N ILE A 168 -26.44 -27.18 -8.56
CA ILE A 168 -25.50 -26.09 -8.72
C ILE A 168 -25.55 -25.59 -10.17
N GLU A 169 -25.82 -24.31 -10.36
CA GLU A 169 -25.64 -23.61 -11.64
C GLU A 169 -24.66 -22.44 -11.45
N ASN A 170 -23.44 -22.60 -11.88
CA ASN A 170 -22.34 -21.62 -11.70
C ASN A 170 -22.14 -21.26 -10.20
N ASN A 171 -22.54 -20.03 -9.81
CA ASN A 171 -22.42 -19.52 -8.43
C ASN A 171 -23.78 -19.50 -7.70
N VAL A 172 -24.77 -20.20 -8.23
CA VAL A 172 -26.11 -20.29 -7.65
C VAL A 172 -26.36 -21.71 -7.17
N ILE A 173 -26.76 -21.84 -5.92
CA ILE A 173 -27.24 -23.12 -5.37
C ILE A 173 -28.76 -23.07 -5.37
N ARG A 174 -29.40 -23.89 -6.22
CA ARG A 174 -30.86 -24.01 -6.28
C ARG A 174 -31.32 -25.09 -5.30
N LEU A 175 -32.14 -24.66 -4.37
CA LEU A 175 -32.88 -25.56 -3.47
C LEU A 175 -34.32 -25.68 -4.00
N ALA A 176 -35.01 -26.75 -3.61
CA ALA A 176 -36.41 -26.99 -4.01
C ALA A 176 -37.35 -25.82 -3.69
N SER A 177 -37.04 -24.97 -2.74
CA SER A 177 -37.89 -23.85 -2.30
C SER A 177 -37.29 -22.45 -2.54
N ARG A 178 -35.99 -22.34 -2.80
CA ARG A 178 -35.27 -21.03 -2.91
C ARG A 178 -33.98 -21.18 -3.69
N ASP A 179 -33.63 -20.11 -4.41
CA ASP A 179 -32.31 -19.96 -5.02
C ASP A 179 -31.39 -19.20 -4.06
N LEU A 180 -30.24 -19.79 -3.74
CA LEU A 180 -29.18 -19.15 -2.94
C LEU A 180 -28.11 -18.63 -3.88
N PHE A 181 -27.99 -17.31 -3.96
CA PHE A 181 -26.91 -16.67 -4.69
C PHE A 181 -25.71 -16.47 -3.77
N VAL A 182 -24.56 -16.98 -4.18
CA VAL A 182 -23.28 -16.58 -3.55
C VAL A 182 -22.94 -15.21 -4.12
N ALA A 183 -23.55 -14.16 -3.51
CA ALA A 183 -23.32 -12.79 -3.92
C ALA A 183 -21.88 -12.36 -3.64
N GLU A 184 -21.40 -11.41 -4.45
CA GLU A 184 -20.19 -10.68 -4.09
C GLU A 184 -20.45 -10.00 -2.74
N ALA A 185 -19.57 -10.25 -1.78
CA ALA A 185 -19.58 -9.47 -0.56
C ALA A 185 -19.16 -8.04 -0.94
N CYS A 186 -20.13 -7.14 -0.95
CA CYS A 186 -19.93 -5.73 -1.25
C CYS A 186 -19.04 -5.04 -0.23
#